data_cfbdbaf68d45785b7aef18a0fa7c8ad0
#
_entry.id   cfbdbaf68d45785b7aef18a0fa7c8ad0
#
_cell.length_a   1.000
_cell.length_b   1.000
_cell.length_c   1.000
_cell.angle_alpha   90.00
_cell.angle_beta   90.00
_cell.angle_gamma   90.00
#
_symmetry.space_group_name_H-M   'P 1'
#
loop_
_entity.id
_entity.type
_entity.pdbx_description
1 polymer ?
#
loop_
_entity_poly.entity_id
_entity_poly.type
_entity_poly.pdbx_seq_one_letter_code
_entity_poly.pdbx_strand_id
1 'polypeptide(L)'
;MEEIKVYNTLTGEKTVFRPLVPGEVKIYVCGVTPYNHPHIGNARPAVTWDVICRYLKHIGYKVEFVQNFTDVDDKIINKANAEGSDWKTISDRYIDAYFQVMDVMHVRRADVYPRVSDHMQDIIDMVQRLIAVSYTHLRAHETL
;
A
#
# COMPACT_ATOMS: atom_id res chain seq x y z
N MET A 1 -19.37 7.98 22.52
CA MET A 1 -19.00 7.58 21.15
C MET A 1 -19.22 6.07 21.07
N GLU A 2 -19.89 5.59 20.02
CA GLU A 2 -19.98 4.16 19.79
C GLU A 2 -18.59 3.56 19.58
N GLU A 3 -18.35 2.40 20.19
CA GLU A 3 -17.07 1.71 20.04
C GLU A 3 -16.93 1.17 18.62
N ILE A 4 -15.86 1.59 17.92
CA ILE A 4 -15.52 1.02 16.62
C ILE A 4 -15.01 -0.41 16.83
N LYS A 5 -15.54 -1.35 16.06
CA LYS A 5 -15.07 -2.74 16.05
C LYS A 5 -14.57 -3.09 14.66
N VAL A 6 -13.38 -3.70 14.61
CA VAL A 6 -12.76 -4.18 13.38
C VAL A 6 -12.45 -5.67 13.49
N TYR A 7 -12.51 -6.37 12.36
CA TYR A 7 -12.04 -7.75 12.32
C TYR A 7 -10.52 -7.76 12.38
N ASN A 8 -9.99 -8.45 13.38
CA ASN A 8 -8.55 -8.59 13.58
C ASN A 8 -8.13 -10.00 13.11
N THR A 9 -7.38 -10.05 12.02
CA THR A 9 -6.92 -11.32 11.42
C THR A 9 -6.04 -12.12 12.38
N LEU A 10 -5.27 -11.45 13.24
CA LEU A 10 -4.39 -12.12 14.21
C LEU A 10 -5.17 -12.93 15.26
N THR A 11 -6.32 -12.41 15.71
CA THR A 11 -7.17 -13.08 16.71
C THR A 11 -8.32 -13.86 16.08
N GLY A 12 -8.60 -13.66 14.78
CA GLY A 12 -9.75 -14.26 14.09
C GLY A 12 -11.11 -13.71 14.53
N GLU A 13 -11.14 -12.61 15.26
CA GLU A 13 -12.35 -12.06 15.88
C GLU A 13 -12.57 -10.58 15.56
N LYS A 14 -13.80 -10.13 15.72
CA LYS A 14 -14.18 -8.73 15.64
C LYS A 14 -13.96 -8.06 17.00
N THR A 15 -12.87 -7.29 17.12
CA THR A 15 -12.45 -6.66 18.38
C THR A 15 -12.65 -5.15 18.36
N VAL A 16 -12.70 -4.53 19.54
CA VAL A 16 -12.72 -3.07 19.67
C VAL A 16 -11.42 -2.48 19.13
N PHE A 17 -11.55 -1.52 18.23
CA PHE A 17 -10.40 -0.80 17.71
C PHE A 17 -9.76 0.07 18.79
N ARG A 18 -8.47 -0.16 19.03
CA ARG A 18 -7.66 0.62 19.98
C ARG A 18 -6.40 1.09 19.27
N PRO A 19 -6.24 2.41 19.03
CA PRO A 19 -5.01 2.93 18.43
C PRO A 19 -3.84 2.76 19.39
N LEU A 20 -2.63 2.59 18.84
CA LEU A 20 -1.39 2.48 19.63
C LEU A 20 -1.09 3.77 20.40
N VAL A 21 -1.40 4.91 19.79
CA VAL A 21 -1.30 6.24 20.41
C VAL A 21 -2.70 6.82 20.53
N PRO A 22 -3.16 7.19 21.74
CA PRO A 22 -4.49 7.78 21.90
C PRO A 22 -4.71 8.98 20.98
N GLY A 23 -5.81 8.96 20.22
CA GLY A 23 -6.17 10.04 19.30
C GLY A 23 -5.45 9.98 17.93
N GLU A 24 -4.48 9.11 17.70
CA GLU A 24 -3.76 8.99 16.42
C GLU A 24 -4.00 7.61 15.79
N VAL A 25 -4.24 7.60 14.49
CA VAL A 25 -4.38 6.36 13.70
C VAL A 25 -3.42 6.40 12.53
N LYS A 26 -2.54 5.42 12.44
CA LYS A 26 -1.65 5.22 11.30
C LYS A 26 -2.11 4.01 10.52
N ILE A 27 -2.31 4.20 9.22
CA ILE A 27 -2.82 3.18 8.31
C ILE A 27 -1.81 2.98 7.19
N TYR A 28 -1.40 1.74 6.97
CA TYR A 28 -0.64 1.34 5.79
C TYR A 28 -1.49 0.38 4.96
N VAL A 29 -1.59 0.66 3.68
CA VAL A 29 -2.31 -0.19 2.72
C VAL A 29 -1.39 -0.51 1.55
N CYS A 30 -1.35 -1.80 1.18
CA CYS A 30 -0.67 -2.22 -0.04
C CYS A 30 -1.31 -1.52 -1.24
N GLY A 31 -0.48 -0.90 -2.05
CA GLY A 31 -0.92 -0.18 -3.24
C GLY A 31 -1.00 -1.07 -4.48
N VAL A 32 -0.80 -0.46 -5.63
CA VAL A 32 -0.90 -1.13 -6.92
C VAL A 32 0.47 -1.31 -7.55
N THR A 33 0.60 -2.33 -8.43
CA THR A 33 1.71 -2.46 -9.37
C THR A 33 1.31 -1.70 -10.64
N PRO A 34 1.96 -0.57 -10.95
CA PRO A 34 1.54 0.33 -12.02
C PRO A 34 2.11 -0.12 -13.38
N TYR A 35 1.53 -1.17 -13.97
CA TYR A 35 1.93 -1.69 -15.28
C TYR A 35 0.84 -1.55 -16.35
N ASN A 36 -0.38 -1.16 -15.94
CA ASN A 36 -1.52 -0.95 -16.84
C ASN A 36 -2.51 0.04 -16.24
N HIS A 37 -3.48 0.51 -17.05
CA HIS A 37 -4.55 1.36 -16.55
C HIS A 37 -5.30 0.68 -15.39
N PRO A 38 -5.68 1.45 -14.34
CA PRO A 38 -6.44 0.91 -13.23
C PRO A 38 -7.83 0.45 -13.69
N HIS A 39 -8.31 -0.60 -13.08
CA HIS A 39 -9.66 -1.12 -13.28
C HIS A 39 -10.46 -1.08 -11.97
N ILE A 40 -11.72 -1.46 -12.00
CA ILE A 40 -12.63 -1.40 -10.83
C ILE A 40 -12.07 -2.14 -9.59
N GLY A 41 -11.29 -3.20 -9.80
CA GLY A 41 -10.62 -3.93 -8.73
C GLY A 41 -9.56 -3.10 -8.00
N ASN A 42 -8.90 -2.15 -8.69
CA ASN A 42 -7.98 -1.20 -8.06
C ASN A 42 -8.72 -0.06 -7.36
N ALA A 43 -9.86 0.35 -7.89
CA ALA A 43 -10.68 1.41 -7.33
C ALA A 43 -11.37 1.01 -6.01
N ARG A 44 -11.83 -0.24 -5.89
CA ARG A 44 -12.55 -0.73 -4.72
C ARG A 44 -11.80 -0.51 -3.41
N PRO A 45 -10.53 -0.96 -3.23
CA PRO A 45 -9.80 -0.70 -1.99
C PRO A 45 -9.56 0.80 -1.78
N ALA A 46 -9.28 1.58 -2.82
CA ALA A 46 -9.05 3.01 -2.71
C ALA A 46 -10.28 3.74 -2.14
N VAL A 47 -11.47 3.49 -2.68
CA VAL A 47 -12.74 4.04 -2.16
C VAL A 47 -13.00 3.58 -0.73
N THR A 48 -12.81 2.29 -0.44
CA THR A 48 -13.03 1.74 0.90
C THR A 48 -12.16 2.43 1.95
N TRP A 49 -10.87 2.58 1.67
CA TRP A 49 -9.94 3.23 2.60
C TRP A 49 -10.17 4.73 2.71
N ASP A 50 -10.57 5.41 1.63
CA ASP A 50 -10.97 6.82 1.71
C ASP A 50 -12.17 7.02 2.65
N VAL A 51 -13.19 6.17 2.56
CA VAL A 51 -14.36 6.21 3.48
C VAL A 51 -13.90 5.98 4.93
N ILE A 52 -13.06 4.98 5.18
CA ILE A 52 -12.54 4.68 6.52
C ILE A 52 -11.75 5.87 7.06
N CYS A 53 -10.84 6.43 6.28
CA CYS A 53 -10.04 7.59 6.70
C CYS A 53 -10.91 8.82 6.99
N ARG A 54 -11.93 9.09 6.14
CA ARG A 54 -12.87 10.20 6.38
C ARG A 54 -13.66 9.99 7.65
N TYR A 55 -14.16 8.78 7.89
CA TYR A 55 -14.90 8.46 9.10
C TYR A 55 -14.05 8.62 10.36
N LEU A 56 -12.83 8.07 10.37
CA LEU A 56 -11.91 8.22 11.49
C LEU A 56 -11.59 9.69 11.79
N LYS A 57 -11.32 10.50 10.75
CA LYS A 57 -11.11 11.94 10.89
C LYS A 57 -12.37 12.65 11.43
N HIS A 58 -13.56 12.25 10.97
CA HIS A 58 -14.84 12.82 11.41
C HIS A 58 -15.10 12.61 12.91
N ILE A 59 -14.75 11.45 13.43
CA ILE A 59 -14.91 11.14 14.86
C ILE A 59 -13.74 11.61 15.74
N GLY A 60 -12.82 12.39 15.18
CA GLY A 60 -11.79 13.13 15.92
C GLY A 60 -10.40 12.51 15.97
N TYR A 61 -10.14 11.43 15.22
CA TYR A 61 -8.78 10.91 15.11
C TYR A 61 -7.92 11.74 14.17
N LYS A 62 -6.66 11.94 14.52
CA LYS A 62 -5.61 12.34 13.58
C LYS A 62 -5.19 11.10 12.79
N VAL A 63 -5.43 11.10 11.48
CA VAL A 63 -5.18 9.94 10.61
C VAL A 63 -4.02 10.26 9.70
N GLU A 64 -3.00 9.38 9.72
CA GLU A 64 -1.93 9.31 8.74
C GLU A 64 -2.14 8.07 7.87
N PHE A 65 -2.32 8.27 6.57
CA PHE A 65 -2.60 7.22 5.61
C PHE A 65 -1.44 7.07 4.62
N VAL A 66 -0.86 5.89 4.56
CA VAL A 66 0.27 5.54 3.68
C VAL A 66 -0.17 4.44 2.73
N GLN A 67 0.11 4.62 1.44
CA GLN A 67 -0.13 3.62 0.41
C GLN A 67 1.08 3.57 -0.53
N ASN A 68 1.70 2.40 -0.71
CA ASN A 68 2.87 2.28 -1.58
C ASN A 68 2.50 2.11 -3.06
N PHE A 69 3.51 2.28 -3.92
CA PHE A 69 3.51 1.75 -5.28
C PHE A 69 4.60 0.68 -5.41
N THR A 70 4.23 -0.50 -5.92
CA THR A 70 5.19 -1.53 -6.31
C THR A 70 5.64 -1.22 -7.74
N ASP A 71 6.48 -0.21 -7.87
CA ASP A 71 6.93 0.34 -9.15
C ASP A 71 8.13 -0.39 -9.76
N VAL A 72 8.63 -1.44 -9.08
CA VAL A 72 9.60 -2.41 -9.60
C VAL A 72 8.98 -3.81 -9.48
N ASP A 73 8.65 -4.41 -10.61
CA ASP A 73 7.97 -5.72 -10.71
C ASP A 73 8.19 -6.32 -12.10
N ASP A 74 8.19 -7.63 -12.23
CA ASP A 74 8.37 -8.33 -13.52
C ASP A 74 7.34 -7.90 -14.57
N LYS A 75 6.11 -7.59 -14.17
CA LYS A 75 5.05 -7.12 -15.09
C LYS A 75 5.40 -5.80 -15.73
N ILE A 76 6.02 -4.89 -14.96
CA ILE A 76 6.47 -3.58 -15.46
C ILE A 76 7.65 -3.77 -16.41
N ILE A 77 8.62 -4.60 -16.02
CA ILE A 77 9.81 -4.89 -16.83
C ILE A 77 9.43 -5.55 -18.16
N ASN A 78 8.56 -6.56 -18.11
CA ASN A 78 8.08 -7.25 -19.31
C ASN A 78 7.33 -6.30 -20.24
N LYS A 79 6.52 -5.40 -19.70
CA LYS A 79 5.82 -4.40 -20.50
C LYS A 79 6.77 -3.37 -21.10
N ALA A 80 7.76 -2.92 -20.35
CA ALA A 80 8.78 -2.02 -20.85
C ALA A 80 9.55 -2.64 -22.04
N ASN A 81 9.95 -3.91 -21.91
CA ASN A 81 10.61 -4.64 -22.99
C ASN A 81 9.71 -4.78 -24.23
N ALA A 82 8.42 -5.08 -24.03
CA ALA A 82 7.46 -5.20 -25.14
C ALA A 82 7.19 -3.87 -25.87
N GLU A 83 7.27 -2.74 -25.15
CA GLU A 83 7.07 -1.40 -25.72
C GLU A 83 8.38 -0.73 -26.17
N GLY A 84 9.53 -1.36 -25.99
CA GLY A 84 10.85 -0.75 -26.27
C GLY A 84 11.13 0.48 -25.39
N SER A 85 10.65 0.46 -24.16
CA SER A 85 10.75 1.55 -23.18
C SER A 85 11.53 1.10 -21.94
N ASP A 86 11.79 2.01 -21.02
CA ASP A 86 12.33 1.67 -19.70
C ASP A 86 11.20 1.47 -18.67
N TRP A 87 11.50 0.69 -17.63
CA TRP A 87 10.54 0.34 -16.59
C TRP A 87 10.01 1.56 -15.80
N LYS A 88 10.86 2.56 -15.60
CA LYS A 88 10.49 3.78 -14.87
C LYS A 88 9.47 4.60 -15.65
N THR A 89 9.67 4.75 -16.95
CA THR A 89 8.70 5.41 -17.84
C THR A 89 7.33 4.71 -17.81
N ILE A 90 7.35 3.37 -17.81
CA ILE A 90 6.10 2.58 -17.72
C ILE A 90 5.41 2.81 -16.36
N SER A 91 6.14 2.67 -15.27
CA SER A 91 5.56 2.83 -13.94
C SER A 91 5.02 4.25 -13.71
N ASP A 92 5.77 5.28 -14.06
CA ASP A 92 5.35 6.69 -13.91
C ASP A 92 4.07 6.97 -14.72
N ARG A 93 3.98 6.51 -15.97
CA ARG A 93 2.77 6.62 -16.82
C ARG A 93 1.54 6.06 -16.13
N TYR A 94 1.64 4.86 -15.54
CA TYR A 94 0.48 4.21 -14.93
C TYR A 94 0.21 4.64 -13.49
N ILE A 95 1.17 5.23 -12.79
CA ILE A 95 0.94 5.97 -11.55
C ILE A 95 0.11 7.23 -11.85
N ASP A 96 0.46 7.97 -12.90
CA ASP A 96 -0.33 9.14 -13.31
C ASP A 96 -1.76 8.75 -13.72
N ALA A 97 -1.91 7.66 -14.49
CA ALA A 97 -3.22 7.13 -14.86
C ALA A 97 -4.04 6.69 -13.63
N TYR A 98 -3.39 6.09 -12.63
CA TYR A 98 -4.03 5.74 -11.36
C TYR A 98 -4.56 6.99 -10.66
N PHE A 99 -3.73 8.01 -10.54
CA PHE A 99 -4.15 9.25 -9.88
C PHE A 99 -5.30 9.96 -10.61
N GLN A 100 -5.26 10.01 -11.95
CA GLN A 100 -6.36 10.59 -12.74
C GLN A 100 -7.69 9.89 -12.47
N VAL A 101 -7.71 8.56 -12.42
CA VAL A 101 -8.93 7.79 -12.12
C VAL A 101 -9.40 8.06 -10.68
N MET A 102 -8.49 8.10 -9.71
CA MET A 102 -8.85 8.38 -8.31
C MET A 102 -9.40 9.80 -8.13
N ASP A 103 -8.84 10.77 -8.85
CA ASP A 103 -9.32 12.16 -8.81
C ASP A 103 -10.76 12.27 -9.40
N VAL A 104 -11.05 11.59 -10.52
CA VAL A 104 -12.40 11.53 -11.09
C VAL A 104 -13.40 10.89 -10.13
N MET A 105 -12.96 9.91 -9.34
CA MET A 105 -13.79 9.25 -8.34
C MET A 105 -13.87 10.02 -7.01
N HIS A 106 -13.24 11.19 -6.90
CA HIS A 106 -13.15 12.01 -5.68
C HIS A 106 -12.56 11.26 -4.48
N VAL A 107 -11.71 10.26 -4.73
CA VAL A 107 -10.93 9.56 -3.71
C VAL A 107 -9.78 10.45 -3.27
N ARG A 108 -9.66 10.70 -1.98
CA ARG A 108 -8.56 11.49 -1.42
C ARG A 108 -7.25 10.73 -1.56
N ARG A 109 -6.20 11.46 -1.85
CA ARG A 109 -4.85 10.89 -1.89
C ARG A 109 -4.40 10.49 -0.49
N ALA A 110 -3.54 9.47 -0.42
CA ALA A 110 -2.82 9.15 0.80
C ALA A 110 -1.88 10.30 1.17
N ASP A 111 -1.50 10.36 2.43
CA ASP A 111 -0.58 11.38 2.92
C ASP A 111 0.85 11.12 2.40
N VAL A 112 1.20 9.82 2.19
CA VAL A 112 2.49 9.41 1.63
C VAL A 112 2.30 8.23 0.67
N TYR A 113 3.05 8.26 -0.45
CA TYR A 113 3.13 7.17 -1.42
C TYR A 113 4.60 6.71 -1.60
N PRO A 114 5.10 5.83 -0.70
CA PRO A 114 6.44 5.27 -0.89
C PRO A 114 6.51 4.43 -2.16
N ARG A 115 7.62 4.51 -2.88
CA ARG A 115 7.91 3.67 -4.04
C ARG A 115 8.96 2.63 -3.68
N VAL A 116 8.84 1.43 -4.20
CA VAL A 116 9.84 0.38 -3.99
C VAL A 116 11.19 0.82 -4.53
N SER A 117 11.21 1.49 -5.67
CA SER A 117 12.44 2.01 -6.30
C SER A 117 13.23 2.97 -5.40
N ASP A 118 12.54 3.76 -4.58
CA ASP A 118 13.16 4.73 -3.67
C ASP A 118 13.76 4.06 -2.42
N HIS A 119 13.35 2.80 -2.13
CA HIS A 119 13.73 2.06 -0.92
C HIS A 119 14.55 0.80 -1.20
N MET A 120 15.14 0.67 -2.39
CA MET A 120 15.91 -0.53 -2.76
C MET A 120 17.06 -0.80 -1.80
N GLN A 121 17.78 0.23 -1.36
CA GLN A 121 18.89 0.07 -0.43
C GLN A 121 18.39 -0.37 0.96
N ASP A 122 17.30 0.20 1.44
CA ASP A 122 16.68 -0.19 2.73
C ASP A 122 16.26 -1.67 2.71
N ILE A 123 15.71 -2.14 1.57
CA ILE A 123 15.32 -3.54 1.36
C ILE A 123 16.54 -4.44 1.40
N ILE A 124 17.62 -4.09 0.68
CA ILE A 124 18.87 -4.86 0.65
C ILE A 124 19.46 -4.94 2.06
N ASP A 125 19.54 -3.82 2.77
CA ASP A 125 20.09 -3.76 4.11
C ASP A 125 19.27 -4.62 5.10
N MET A 126 17.94 -4.60 4.97
CA MET A 126 17.07 -5.46 5.79
C MET A 126 17.31 -6.94 5.51
N VAL A 127 17.38 -7.34 4.24
CA VAL A 127 17.67 -8.73 3.84
C VAL A 127 19.04 -9.18 4.38
N GLN A 128 20.07 -8.34 4.27
CA GLN A 128 21.40 -8.65 4.81
C GLN A 128 21.37 -8.84 6.34
N ARG A 129 20.64 -8.00 7.08
CA ARG A 129 20.45 -8.17 8.53
C ARG A 129 19.75 -9.47 8.88
N LEU A 130 18.71 -9.86 8.12
CA LEU A 130 18.01 -11.13 8.32
C LEU A 130 18.92 -12.33 8.06
N ILE A 131 19.75 -12.28 7.02
CA ILE A 131 20.74 -13.31 6.74
C ILE A 131 21.76 -13.40 7.88
N ALA A 132 22.26 -12.27 8.38
CA ALA A 132 23.26 -12.23 9.45
C ALA A 132 22.76 -12.82 10.78
N VAL A 133 21.47 -12.77 11.08
CA VAL A 133 20.85 -13.39 12.27
C VAL A 133 20.34 -14.81 12.02
N SER A 134 20.86 -15.49 10.98
CA SER A 134 20.55 -16.88 10.62
C SER A 134 19.14 -17.18 10.12
N TYR A 135 18.40 -16.16 9.68
CA TYR A 135 17.19 -16.35 8.84
C TYR A 135 17.59 -16.72 7.41
N THR A 136 18.38 -17.80 7.26
CA THR A 136 19.03 -18.15 5.99
C THR A 136 18.11 -18.83 4.97
N HIS A 137 16.85 -19.12 5.32
CA HIS A 137 15.92 -19.86 4.46
C HIS A 137 14.52 -19.27 4.55
N LEU A 138 14.32 -18.08 3.99
CA LEU A 138 12.98 -17.56 3.73
C LEU A 138 12.36 -18.31 2.53
N ARG A 139 11.65 -19.39 2.80
CA ARG A 139 10.80 -20.05 1.80
C ARG A 139 9.37 -19.57 1.96
N ALA A 140 8.62 -19.50 0.84
CA ALA A 140 7.25 -18.98 0.85
C ALA A 140 6.28 -19.71 1.81
N HIS A 141 6.56 -20.97 2.18
CA HIS A 141 5.74 -21.73 3.12
C HIS A 141 6.05 -21.45 4.60
N GLU A 142 7.06 -20.66 4.91
CA GLU A 142 7.42 -20.26 6.28
C GLU A 142 6.75 -18.92 6.66
N THR A 143 6.00 -18.33 5.75
CA THR A 143 5.28 -17.04 5.92
C THR A 143 3.77 -17.21 6.13
N LEU A 144 3.31 -18.41 6.47
CA LEU A 144 1.90 -18.70 6.80
C LEU A 144 1.60 -18.48 8.28
#